data_ea8b676828e4e118af11148d165bd96e
#
_entry.id   ea8b676828e4e118af11148d165bd96e
#
_cell.length_a   1.000
_cell.length_b   1.000
_cell.length_c   1.000
_cell.angle_alpha   90.00
_cell.angle_beta   90.00
_cell.angle_gamma   90.00
#
_symmetry.space_group_name_H-M   'P 1'
#
loop_
_entity.id
_entity.type
_entity.pdbx_description
1 polymer ?
#
loop_
_entity_poly.entity_id
_entity_poly.type
_entity_poly.pdbx_seq_one_letter_code
_entity_poly.pdbx_strand_id
1 'polypeptide(L)'
;QAKEPVVIHWLGEMFDPALAGYWGAADHMAAMGTAVGIINAHAAKVDGVKISLLDKDKEIVMRRQLAKGVRMYTGDDFNYAELIAGDDKGYSDALLGIFDAIAPAASAALGALAAGDRASFDGILEPTVPLSRHIFKAPTRFYKTGVVFMAYLNGLQDHFVMVGGQQSARSILHLAELFRLADRAGLLRQPELARVRMRDVLAVHGIA
;
A
#
# COMPACT_ATOMS: atom_id res chain seq x y z
N GLN A 1 18.46 -2.99 22.57
CA GLN A 1 17.85 -1.68 22.65
C GLN A 1 18.29 -0.86 21.43
N ALA A 2 17.34 -0.28 20.68
CA ALA A 2 17.65 0.54 19.51
C ALA A 2 18.38 1.82 19.96
N LYS A 3 19.46 2.18 19.24
CA LYS A 3 20.17 3.44 19.47
C LYS A 3 19.43 4.63 18.87
N GLU A 4 18.91 4.43 17.66
CA GLU A 4 18.13 5.42 16.92
C GLU A 4 16.62 5.25 17.16
N PRO A 5 15.79 6.26 16.90
CA PRO A 5 14.35 6.14 16.90
C PRO A 5 13.87 5.07 15.91
N VAL A 6 12.79 4.40 16.25
CA VAL A 6 12.23 3.29 15.47
C VAL A 6 10.87 3.64 14.89
N VAL A 7 10.52 3.04 13.78
CA VAL A 7 9.14 3.01 13.27
C VAL A 7 8.47 1.73 13.77
N ILE A 8 7.35 1.88 14.45
CA ILE A 8 6.51 0.75 14.88
C ILE A 8 5.52 0.44 13.75
N HIS A 9 5.28 -0.84 13.48
CA HIS A 9 4.29 -1.23 12.48
C HIS A 9 3.11 -1.97 13.11
N TRP A 10 1.93 -1.41 12.98
CA TRP A 10 0.67 -2.12 13.22
C TRP A 10 0.18 -2.71 11.90
N LEU A 11 0.51 -3.98 11.69
CA LEU A 11 0.02 -4.77 10.56
C LEU A 11 -1.30 -5.45 10.97
N GLY A 12 -2.33 -5.29 10.16
CA GLY A 12 -3.64 -5.90 10.42
C GLY A 12 -3.71 -7.38 10.04
N GLU A 13 -4.68 -8.07 10.62
CA GLU A 13 -4.93 -9.50 10.40
C GLU A 13 -5.33 -9.84 8.95
N MET A 14 -5.74 -8.86 8.14
CA MET A 14 -5.99 -9.06 6.70
C MET A 14 -4.70 -9.40 5.94
N PHE A 15 -3.53 -9.03 6.46
CA PHE A 15 -2.21 -9.37 5.92
C PHE A 15 -1.65 -10.64 6.54
N ASP A 16 -1.86 -10.83 7.86
CA ASP A 16 -1.46 -12.03 8.59
C ASP A 16 -2.48 -12.33 9.70
N PRO A 17 -3.31 -13.39 9.54
CA PRO A 17 -4.32 -13.76 10.54
C PRO A 17 -3.75 -14.03 11.94
N ALA A 18 -2.47 -14.37 12.07
CA ALA A 18 -1.82 -14.59 13.37
C ALA A 18 -1.71 -13.31 14.21
N LEU A 19 -1.91 -12.14 13.59
CA LEU A 19 -1.84 -10.84 14.27
C LEU A 19 -3.17 -10.40 14.88
N ALA A 20 -4.25 -11.16 14.72
CA ALA A 20 -5.52 -10.86 15.36
C ALA A 20 -5.34 -10.74 16.89
N GLY A 21 -5.74 -9.60 17.44
CA GLY A 21 -5.61 -9.35 18.88
C GLY A 21 -4.20 -9.03 19.39
N TYR A 22 -3.22 -8.83 18.52
CA TYR A 22 -1.81 -8.57 18.88
C TYR A 22 -1.65 -7.44 19.93
N TRP A 23 -2.45 -6.38 19.83
CA TRP A 23 -2.42 -5.23 20.75
C TRP A 23 -3.34 -5.41 21.97
N GLY A 24 -3.68 -6.65 22.34
CA GLY A 24 -4.46 -6.98 23.53
C GLY A 24 -5.97 -7.02 23.35
N ALA A 25 -6.49 -6.67 22.17
CA ALA A 25 -7.90 -6.80 21.83
C ALA A 25 -8.08 -7.11 20.34
N ALA A 26 -9.12 -7.88 20.00
CA ALA A 26 -9.49 -8.13 18.60
C ALA A 26 -10.18 -6.92 17.96
N ASP A 27 -10.92 -6.13 18.74
CA ASP A 27 -11.45 -4.86 18.28
C ASP A 27 -10.34 -3.82 18.17
N HIS A 28 -10.18 -3.24 16.97
CA HIS A 28 -9.09 -2.31 16.68
C HIS A 28 -9.17 -1.01 17.50
N MET A 29 -10.37 -0.52 17.81
CA MET A 29 -10.52 0.70 18.61
C MET A 29 -10.14 0.47 20.06
N ALA A 30 -10.49 -0.70 20.62
CA ALA A 30 -10.05 -1.10 21.96
C ALA A 30 -8.53 -1.31 22.01
N ALA A 31 -7.95 -1.96 21.00
CA ALA A 31 -6.50 -2.17 20.85
C ALA A 31 -5.73 -0.85 20.70
N MET A 32 -6.34 0.16 20.09
CA MET A 32 -5.71 1.46 19.80
C MET A 32 -5.24 2.18 21.07
N GLY A 33 -6.01 2.10 22.14
CA GLY A 33 -5.62 2.69 23.43
C GLY A 33 -4.31 2.11 23.97
N THR A 34 -4.11 0.79 23.85
CA THR A 34 -2.87 0.12 24.23
C THR A 34 -1.70 0.55 23.33
N ALA A 35 -1.89 0.52 22.01
CA ALA A 35 -0.86 0.89 21.04
C ALA A 35 -0.41 2.35 21.23
N VAL A 36 -1.35 3.30 21.26
CA VAL A 36 -1.08 4.72 21.46
C VAL A 36 -0.43 4.98 22.83
N GLY A 37 -0.90 4.30 23.88
CA GLY A 37 -0.32 4.43 25.21
C GLY A 37 1.16 4.05 25.25
N ILE A 38 1.53 2.93 24.63
CA ILE A 38 2.93 2.48 24.53
C ILE A 38 3.77 3.45 23.69
N ILE A 39 3.27 3.86 22.52
CA ILE A 39 3.98 4.76 21.59
C ILE A 39 4.24 6.10 22.28
N ASN A 40 3.23 6.69 22.89
CA ASN A 40 3.34 8.00 23.54
C ASN A 40 4.24 7.98 24.79
N ALA A 41 4.21 6.88 25.57
CA ALA A 41 5.11 6.71 26.72
C ALA A 41 6.60 6.64 26.30
N HIS A 42 6.87 6.28 25.05
CA HIS A 42 8.22 6.15 24.52
C HIS A 42 8.48 7.08 23.32
N ALA A 43 7.76 8.20 23.21
CA ALA A 43 7.82 9.12 22.06
C ALA A 43 9.24 9.56 21.68
N ALA A 44 10.14 9.73 22.64
CA ALA A 44 11.54 10.08 22.38
C ALA A 44 12.34 8.98 21.63
N LYS A 45 11.82 7.76 21.56
CA LYS A 45 12.42 6.58 20.87
C LYS A 45 11.60 6.09 19.69
N VAL A 46 10.50 6.74 19.40
CA VAL A 46 9.60 6.38 18.30
C VAL A 46 9.60 7.51 17.28
N ASP A 47 10.13 7.27 16.08
CA ASP A 47 10.03 8.19 14.96
C ASP A 47 8.57 8.31 14.49
N GLY A 48 7.89 7.18 14.41
CA GLY A 48 6.50 7.12 14.02
C GLY A 48 5.91 5.72 14.06
N VAL A 49 4.64 5.65 13.72
CA VAL A 49 3.91 4.40 13.57
C VAL A 49 3.38 4.25 12.15
N LYS A 50 3.67 3.10 11.52
CA LYS A 50 3.00 2.68 10.30
C LYS A 50 1.75 1.88 10.69
N ILE A 51 0.59 2.24 10.13
CA ILE A 51 -0.64 1.49 10.32
C ILE A 51 -1.13 0.91 8.99
N SER A 52 -1.43 -0.38 8.97
CA SER A 52 -1.90 -1.11 7.78
C SER A 52 -3.18 -1.88 8.14
N LEU A 53 -4.27 -1.14 8.34
CA LEU A 53 -5.59 -1.69 8.64
C LEU A 53 -6.57 -1.56 7.47
N LEU A 54 -6.18 -0.87 6.38
CA LEU A 54 -7.03 -0.56 5.22
C LEU A 54 -8.34 0.14 5.61
N ASP A 55 -8.24 1.01 6.60
CA ASP A 55 -9.36 1.75 7.20
C ASP A 55 -8.87 3.15 7.59
N LYS A 56 -9.20 4.13 6.74
CA LYS A 56 -8.73 5.51 6.90
C LYS A 56 -9.22 6.16 8.19
N ASP A 57 -10.43 5.81 8.65
CA ASP A 57 -11.00 6.46 9.82
C ASP A 57 -10.25 6.05 11.09
N LYS A 58 -9.85 4.78 11.19
CA LYS A 58 -9.00 4.30 12.29
C LYS A 58 -7.62 4.96 12.25
N GLU A 59 -7.03 5.09 11.07
CA GLU A 59 -5.73 5.77 10.93
C GLU A 59 -5.82 7.24 11.35
N ILE A 60 -6.83 7.97 10.89
CA ILE A 60 -7.05 9.36 11.27
C ILE A 60 -7.27 9.51 12.80
N VAL A 61 -8.05 8.61 13.40
CA VAL A 61 -8.28 8.61 14.86
C VAL A 61 -6.97 8.38 15.61
N MET A 62 -6.15 7.41 15.19
CA MET A 62 -4.84 7.14 15.79
C MET A 62 -3.89 8.33 15.63
N ARG A 63 -3.79 8.88 14.41
CA ARG A 63 -2.94 10.05 14.10
C ARG A 63 -3.18 11.22 15.04
N ARG A 64 -4.44 11.48 15.39
CA ARG A 64 -4.82 12.58 16.27
C ARG A 64 -4.49 12.35 17.75
N GLN A 65 -4.15 11.11 18.13
CA GLN A 65 -3.82 10.73 19.51
C GLN A 65 -2.31 10.60 19.75
N LEU A 66 -1.51 10.60 18.68
CA LEU A 66 -0.05 10.49 18.79
C LEU A 66 0.55 11.72 19.46
N ALA A 67 1.58 11.49 20.29
CA ALA A 67 2.34 12.57 20.91
C ALA A 67 3.00 13.46 19.84
N LYS A 68 3.19 14.73 20.17
CA LYS A 68 3.88 15.68 19.28
C LYS A 68 5.26 15.16 18.89
N GLY A 69 5.53 15.14 17.60
CA GLY A 69 6.80 14.65 17.02
C GLY A 69 6.79 13.18 16.60
N VAL A 70 5.79 12.40 17.01
CA VAL A 70 5.60 11.04 16.50
C VAL A 70 4.79 11.09 15.20
N ARG A 71 5.37 10.62 14.10
CA ARG A 71 4.75 10.64 12.79
C ARG A 71 3.76 9.51 12.58
N MET A 72 2.73 9.76 11.78
CA MET A 72 1.89 8.72 11.21
C MET A 72 2.38 8.38 9.81
N TYR A 73 2.63 7.09 9.56
CA TYR A 73 2.91 6.56 8.23
C TYR A 73 1.71 5.75 7.76
N THR A 74 1.10 6.15 6.65
CA THR A 74 0.02 5.35 6.08
C THR A 74 0.56 4.06 5.45
N GLY A 75 -0.05 2.95 5.82
CA GLY A 75 0.05 1.66 5.14
C GLY A 75 -1.29 1.26 4.52
N ASP A 76 -2.19 2.23 4.32
CA ASP A 76 -3.51 2.02 3.74
C ASP A 76 -3.44 2.10 2.20
N ASP A 77 -3.40 0.94 1.56
CA ASP A 77 -3.36 0.81 0.10
C ASP A 77 -4.73 1.09 -0.57
N PHE A 78 -5.78 1.45 0.19
CA PHE A 78 -7.10 1.78 -0.34
C PHE A 78 -7.41 3.27 -0.37
N ASN A 79 -6.86 4.03 0.59
CA ASN A 79 -7.23 5.44 0.82
C ASN A 79 -6.02 6.37 0.92
N TYR A 80 -4.86 5.91 0.46
CA TYR A 80 -3.56 6.59 0.61
C TYR A 80 -3.54 8.03 0.09
N ALA A 81 -4.21 8.32 -1.03
CA ALA A 81 -4.20 9.67 -1.60
C ALA A 81 -4.79 10.69 -0.61
N GLU A 82 -5.95 10.37 -0.01
CA GLU A 82 -6.59 11.20 1.00
C GLU A 82 -5.76 11.32 2.28
N LEU A 83 -5.20 10.20 2.76
CA LEU A 83 -4.42 10.16 4.00
C LEU A 83 -3.11 10.94 3.90
N ILE A 84 -2.42 10.86 2.75
CA ILE A 84 -1.18 11.60 2.49
C ILE A 84 -1.46 13.09 2.29
N ALA A 85 -2.50 13.44 1.56
CA ALA A 85 -2.90 14.83 1.41
C ALA A 85 -3.31 15.48 2.73
N GLY A 86 -3.89 14.70 3.63
CA GLY A 86 -4.28 15.14 4.96
C GLY A 86 -5.49 16.04 5.03
N ASP A 87 -5.70 16.58 6.21
CA ASP A 87 -6.76 17.52 6.56
C ASP A 87 -6.18 18.72 7.34
N ASP A 88 -7.04 19.62 7.83
CA ASP A 88 -6.65 20.80 8.65
C ASP A 88 -5.94 20.45 9.97
N LYS A 89 -5.97 19.18 10.39
CA LYS A 89 -5.39 18.70 11.65
C LYS A 89 -4.14 17.84 11.47
N GLY A 90 -3.78 17.49 10.23
CA GLY A 90 -2.57 16.74 9.93
C GLY A 90 -2.69 15.81 8.73
N TYR A 91 -1.59 15.14 8.44
CA TYR A 91 -1.43 14.22 7.31
C TYR A 91 -0.65 12.98 7.74
N SER A 92 -0.59 11.99 6.86
CA SER A 92 0.23 10.79 7.04
C SER A 92 1.36 10.77 6.01
N ASP A 93 2.57 10.44 6.44
CA ASP A 93 3.68 10.17 5.52
C ASP A 93 3.44 8.87 4.75
N ALA A 94 3.92 8.79 3.53
CA ALA A 94 3.72 7.62 2.67
C ALA A 94 4.70 6.49 3.02
N LEU A 95 4.18 5.31 3.40
CA LEU A 95 4.95 4.08 3.61
C LEU A 95 4.08 2.86 3.32
N LEU A 96 3.76 2.61 2.04
CA LEU A 96 2.73 1.66 1.65
C LEU A 96 3.12 0.81 0.44
N GLY A 97 2.48 -0.36 0.34
CA GLY A 97 2.86 -1.40 -0.60
C GLY A 97 2.55 -1.08 -2.06
N ILE A 98 1.47 -0.34 -2.35
CA ILE A 98 1.15 -0.01 -3.74
C ILE A 98 2.23 0.84 -4.41
N PHE A 99 2.96 1.67 -3.65
CA PHE A 99 4.00 2.53 -4.22
C PHE A 99 5.12 1.74 -4.88
N ASP A 100 5.38 0.49 -4.49
CA ASP A 100 6.29 -0.41 -5.20
C ASP A 100 5.86 -0.64 -6.66
N ALA A 101 4.55 -0.76 -6.90
CA ALA A 101 4.00 -1.01 -8.23
C ALA A 101 3.86 0.24 -9.10
N ILE A 102 3.79 1.43 -8.48
CA ILE A 102 3.51 2.72 -9.14
C ILE A 102 4.58 3.78 -8.84
N ALA A 103 5.81 3.39 -8.51
CA ALA A 103 6.85 4.29 -7.99
C ALA A 103 7.06 5.59 -8.79
N PRO A 104 7.08 5.61 -10.12
CA PRO A 104 7.20 6.86 -10.87
C PRO A 104 6.03 7.83 -10.65
N ALA A 105 4.80 7.32 -10.65
CA ALA A 105 3.59 8.12 -10.40
C ALA A 105 3.57 8.62 -8.94
N ALA A 106 3.90 7.74 -7.99
CA ALA A 106 3.99 8.11 -6.58
C ALA A 106 5.03 9.21 -6.33
N SER A 107 6.21 9.09 -6.93
CA SER A 107 7.28 10.11 -6.82
C SER A 107 6.84 11.46 -7.39
N ALA A 108 6.21 11.45 -8.57
CA ALA A 108 5.71 12.68 -9.20
C ALA A 108 4.62 13.34 -8.36
N ALA A 109 3.67 12.55 -7.84
CA ALA A 109 2.61 13.06 -6.99
C ALA A 109 3.12 13.67 -5.68
N LEU A 110 4.04 12.99 -5.00
CA LEU A 110 4.65 13.53 -3.78
C LEU A 110 5.44 14.81 -4.05
N GLY A 111 6.12 14.88 -5.21
CA GLY A 111 6.79 16.12 -5.65
C GLY A 111 5.81 17.27 -5.86
N ALA A 112 4.66 17.02 -6.50
CA ALA A 112 3.61 18.01 -6.68
C ALA A 112 3.03 18.48 -5.32
N LEU A 113 2.75 17.55 -4.43
CA LEU A 113 2.25 17.89 -3.08
C LEU A 113 3.25 18.75 -2.30
N ALA A 114 4.54 18.39 -2.35
CA ALA A 114 5.61 19.16 -1.70
C ALA A 114 5.76 20.59 -2.28
N ALA A 115 5.41 20.77 -3.56
CA ALA A 115 5.37 22.07 -4.21
C ALA A 115 4.07 22.86 -3.96
N GLY A 116 3.13 22.30 -3.19
CA GLY A 116 1.80 22.87 -2.94
C GLY A 116 0.79 22.69 -4.07
N ASP A 117 1.11 21.91 -5.09
CA ASP A 117 0.22 21.62 -6.21
C ASP A 117 -0.67 20.40 -5.90
N ARG A 118 -1.73 20.65 -5.15
CA ARG A 118 -2.69 19.64 -4.77
C ARG A 118 -3.44 19.07 -5.98
N ALA A 119 -3.73 19.88 -6.97
CA ALA A 119 -4.49 19.44 -8.15
C ALA A 119 -3.69 18.40 -8.97
N SER A 120 -2.39 18.64 -9.19
CA SER A 120 -1.52 17.66 -9.83
C SER A 120 -1.35 16.40 -8.99
N PHE A 121 -1.21 16.52 -7.66
CA PHE A 121 -1.14 15.37 -6.76
C PHE A 121 -2.38 14.47 -6.90
N ASP A 122 -3.57 15.04 -6.79
CA ASP A 122 -4.83 14.29 -6.92
C ASP A 122 -4.98 13.69 -8.32
N GLY A 123 -4.72 14.47 -9.38
CA GLY A 123 -4.79 14.02 -10.77
C GLY A 123 -3.85 12.86 -11.10
N ILE A 124 -2.71 12.73 -10.40
CA ILE A 124 -1.77 11.61 -10.59
C ILE A 124 -2.22 10.39 -9.78
N LEU A 125 -2.64 10.55 -8.53
CA LEU A 125 -2.91 9.41 -7.65
C LEU A 125 -4.32 8.84 -7.77
N GLU A 126 -5.35 9.64 -7.99
CA GLU A 126 -6.73 9.16 -8.08
C GLU A 126 -6.92 8.04 -9.13
N PRO A 127 -6.36 8.15 -10.36
CA PRO A 127 -6.46 7.08 -11.34
C PRO A 127 -5.80 5.76 -10.92
N THR A 128 -4.87 5.78 -9.95
CA THR A 128 -4.16 4.59 -9.47
C THR A 128 -4.95 3.82 -8.42
N VAL A 129 -5.91 4.44 -7.75
CA VAL A 129 -6.68 3.84 -6.64
C VAL A 129 -7.45 2.58 -7.02
N PRO A 130 -8.14 2.50 -8.18
CA PRO A 130 -8.80 1.27 -8.59
C PRO A 130 -7.85 0.08 -8.75
N LEU A 131 -6.64 0.31 -9.29
CA LEU A 131 -5.60 -0.71 -9.39
C LEU A 131 -5.15 -1.17 -8.00
N SER A 132 -4.89 -0.24 -7.11
CA SER A 132 -4.47 -0.54 -5.75
C SER A 132 -5.52 -1.39 -5.01
N ARG A 133 -6.77 -0.97 -5.02
CA ARG A 133 -7.88 -1.72 -4.41
C ARG A 133 -8.03 -3.12 -5.00
N HIS A 134 -7.76 -3.29 -6.29
CA HIS A 134 -7.79 -4.59 -6.94
C HIS A 134 -6.63 -5.49 -6.49
N ILE A 135 -5.40 -4.96 -6.40
CA ILE A 135 -4.22 -5.70 -5.94
C ILE A 135 -4.41 -6.14 -4.47
N PHE A 136 -4.85 -5.24 -3.61
CA PHE A 136 -4.93 -5.44 -2.16
C PHE A 136 -6.28 -6.01 -1.67
N LYS A 137 -7.24 -6.28 -2.57
CA LYS A 137 -8.51 -6.92 -2.16
C LYS A 137 -8.27 -8.25 -1.46
N ALA A 138 -9.25 -8.67 -0.67
CA ALA A 138 -9.18 -9.94 0.05
C ALA A 138 -8.99 -11.17 -0.89
N PRO A 139 -8.22 -12.17 -0.48
CA PRO A 139 -7.36 -12.25 0.71
C PRO A 139 -6.12 -11.35 0.57
N THR A 140 -6.05 -10.28 1.37
CA THR A 140 -5.06 -9.20 1.20
C THR A 140 -3.61 -9.70 1.27
N ARG A 141 -3.33 -10.74 2.07
CA ARG A 141 -2.00 -11.35 2.20
C ARG A 141 -1.35 -11.79 0.86
N PHE A 142 -2.14 -11.92 -0.20
CA PHE A 142 -1.63 -12.28 -1.54
C PHE A 142 -1.39 -11.08 -2.47
N TYR A 143 -1.37 -9.86 -1.94
CA TYR A 143 -1.15 -8.64 -2.72
C TYR A 143 0.16 -8.63 -3.49
N LYS A 144 1.21 -9.27 -2.96
CA LYS A 144 2.52 -9.34 -3.61
C LYS A 144 2.47 -9.96 -5.00
N THR A 145 1.53 -10.88 -5.26
CA THR A 145 1.32 -11.43 -6.60
C THR A 145 1.03 -10.33 -7.61
N GLY A 146 0.17 -9.37 -7.27
CA GLY A 146 -0.12 -8.23 -8.11
C GLY A 146 1.05 -7.26 -8.26
N VAL A 147 1.78 -6.98 -7.18
CA VAL A 147 2.96 -6.10 -7.21
C VAL A 147 4.06 -6.69 -8.12
N VAL A 148 4.37 -7.97 -7.96
CA VAL A 148 5.37 -8.66 -8.81
C VAL A 148 4.90 -8.76 -10.25
N PHE A 149 3.59 -8.95 -10.49
CA PHE A 149 3.04 -8.93 -11.84
C PHE A 149 3.21 -7.57 -12.51
N MET A 150 2.99 -6.47 -11.79
CA MET A 150 3.28 -5.11 -12.28
C MET A 150 4.77 -4.92 -12.61
N ALA A 151 5.67 -5.43 -11.77
CA ALA A 151 7.10 -5.40 -12.04
C ALA A 151 7.45 -6.17 -13.33
N TYR A 152 6.86 -7.36 -13.52
CA TYR A 152 7.01 -8.14 -14.73
C TYR A 152 6.48 -7.39 -15.96
N LEU A 153 5.25 -6.88 -15.94
CA LEU A 153 4.66 -6.13 -17.05
C LEU A 153 5.51 -4.91 -17.46
N ASN A 154 6.12 -4.25 -16.50
CA ASN A 154 6.93 -3.04 -16.70
C ASN A 154 8.42 -3.30 -17.03
N GLY A 155 8.83 -4.54 -17.23
CA GLY A 155 10.20 -4.87 -17.59
C GLY A 155 11.21 -4.77 -16.45
N LEU A 156 10.75 -4.67 -15.20
CA LEU A 156 11.60 -4.62 -14.00
C LEU A 156 12.03 -6.01 -13.53
N GLN A 157 11.38 -7.05 -14.02
CA GLN A 157 11.68 -8.45 -13.77
C GLN A 157 11.44 -9.23 -15.07
N ASP A 158 12.36 -10.15 -15.42
CA ASP A 158 12.29 -10.87 -16.70
C ASP A 158 11.33 -12.07 -16.70
N HIS A 159 10.89 -12.49 -15.52
CA HIS A 159 9.99 -13.63 -15.34
C HIS A 159 8.88 -13.30 -14.34
N PHE A 160 7.77 -14.03 -14.43
CA PHE A 160 6.69 -13.99 -13.43
C PHE A 160 6.72 -15.25 -12.55
N VAL A 161 7.83 -15.41 -11.81
CA VAL A 161 8.01 -16.51 -10.85
C VAL A 161 8.28 -15.91 -9.47
N MET A 162 7.64 -16.46 -8.45
CA MET A 162 7.74 -16.00 -7.06
C MET A 162 8.15 -17.14 -6.13
N VAL A 163 8.83 -16.81 -5.05
CA VAL A 163 9.17 -17.75 -3.99
C VAL A 163 7.91 -18.46 -3.48
N GLY A 164 8.00 -19.78 -3.30
CA GLY A 164 6.87 -20.59 -2.83
C GLY A 164 5.69 -20.70 -3.81
N GLY A 165 5.89 -20.41 -5.11
CA GLY A 165 4.83 -20.50 -6.10
C GLY A 165 3.73 -19.42 -5.97
N GLN A 166 4.03 -18.32 -5.29
CA GLN A 166 3.07 -17.24 -4.98
C GLN A 166 2.51 -16.54 -6.24
N GLN A 167 3.12 -16.69 -7.41
CA GLN A 167 2.55 -16.20 -8.68
C GLN A 167 1.16 -16.83 -8.97
N SER A 168 0.88 -18.01 -8.41
CA SER A 168 -0.40 -18.71 -8.56
C SER A 168 -1.43 -18.37 -7.45
N ALA A 169 -1.10 -17.46 -6.53
CA ALA A 169 -1.99 -17.08 -5.43
C ALA A 169 -3.17 -16.19 -5.87
N ARG A 170 -3.15 -15.70 -7.10
CA ARG A 170 -4.25 -14.98 -7.75
C ARG A 170 -4.61 -15.65 -9.07
N SER A 171 -5.90 -15.64 -9.42
CA SER A 171 -6.38 -16.23 -10.67
C SER A 171 -5.95 -15.41 -11.88
N ILE A 172 -5.99 -16.07 -13.07
CA ILE A 172 -5.75 -15.38 -14.35
C ILE A 172 -6.75 -14.24 -14.58
N LEU A 173 -8.00 -14.36 -14.12
CA LEU A 173 -8.99 -13.29 -14.20
C LEU A 173 -8.57 -12.08 -13.37
N HIS A 174 -7.98 -12.30 -12.20
CA HIS A 174 -7.42 -11.22 -11.38
C HIS A 174 -6.27 -10.52 -12.11
N LEU A 175 -5.36 -11.26 -12.72
CA LEU A 175 -4.22 -10.70 -13.46
C LEU A 175 -4.67 -9.94 -14.72
N ALA A 176 -5.69 -10.43 -15.43
CA ALA A 176 -6.26 -9.75 -16.60
C ALA A 176 -6.93 -8.42 -16.23
N GLU A 177 -7.68 -8.37 -15.13
CA GLU A 177 -8.28 -7.11 -14.66
C GLU A 177 -7.21 -6.15 -14.13
N LEU A 178 -6.18 -6.66 -13.45
CA LEU A 178 -5.04 -5.85 -13.02
C LEU A 178 -4.37 -5.16 -14.23
N PHE A 179 -4.11 -5.91 -15.31
CA PHE A 179 -3.54 -5.36 -16.55
C PHE A 179 -4.41 -4.22 -17.10
N ARG A 180 -5.74 -4.41 -17.19
CA ARG A 180 -6.68 -3.38 -17.68
C ARG A 180 -6.69 -2.13 -16.80
N LEU A 181 -6.62 -2.30 -15.49
CA LEU A 181 -6.57 -1.20 -14.53
C LEU A 181 -5.26 -0.41 -14.63
N ALA A 182 -4.14 -1.12 -14.80
CA ALA A 182 -2.83 -0.51 -14.99
C ALA A 182 -2.75 0.28 -16.30
N ASP A 183 -3.32 -0.26 -17.38
CA ASP A 183 -3.40 0.40 -18.69
C ASP A 183 -4.24 1.67 -18.61
N ARG A 184 -5.44 1.60 -18.07
CA ARG A 184 -6.33 2.75 -17.89
C ARG A 184 -5.71 3.87 -17.05
N ALA A 185 -4.88 3.52 -16.07
CA ALA A 185 -4.21 4.47 -15.21
C ALA A 185 -2.88 4.99 -15.79
N GLY A 186 -2.49 4.57 -17.01
CA GLY A 186 -1.24 4.98 -17.66
C GLY A 186 0.03 4.46 -16.96
N LEU A 187 -0.07 3.32 -16.26
CA LEU A 187 1.02 2.77 -15.42
C LEU A 187 1.87 1.71 -16.14
N LEU A 188 1.57 1.42 -17.40
CA LEU A 188 2.37 0.52 -18.23
C LEU A 188 3.45 1.34 -18.95
N ARG A 189 4.69 1.30 -18.44
CA ARG A 189 5.82 2.09 -18.95
C ARG A 189 6.20 1.77 -20.39
N GLN A 190 5.99 0.51 -20.78
CA GLN A 190 6.24 -0.02 -22.13
C GLN A 190 5.01 -0.85 -22.54
N PRO A 191 3.94 -0.20 -23.07
CA PRO A 191 2.65 -0.86 -23.33
C PRO A 191 2.76 -2.09 -24.24
N GLU A 192 3.61 -2.04 -25.27
CA GLU A 192 3.80 -3.17 -26.18
C GLU A 192 4.47 -4.36 -25.49
N LEU A 193 5.50 -4.12 -24.65
CA LEU A 193 6.10 -5.18 -23.83
C LEU A 193 5.08 -5.78 -22.87
N ALA A 194 4.32 -4.93 -22.18
CA ALA A 194 3.29 -5.36 -21.24
C ALA A 194 2.22 -6.21 -21.94
N ARG A 195 1.81 -5.83 -23.15
CA ARG A 195 0.84 -6.59 -23.97
C ARG A 195 1.39 -7.97 -24.37
N VAL A 196 2.64 -8.04 -24.79
CA VAL A 196 3.30 -9.32 -25.13
C VAL A 196 3.35 -10.22 -23.87
N ARG A 197 3.84 -9.69 -22.75
CA ARG A 197 3.94 -10.43 -21.48
C ARG A 197 2.59 -10.89 -20.95
N MET A 198 1.55 -10.05 -21.08
CA MET A 198 0.18 -10.46 -20.69
C MET A 198 -0.32 -11.61 -21.58
N ARG A 199 -0.10 -11.54 -22.90
CA ARG A 199 -0.46 -12.62 -23.82
C ARG A 199 0.25 -13.92 -23.45
N ASP A 200 1.54 -13.87 -23.13
CA ASP A 200 2.30 -15.05 -22.75
C ASP A 200 1.76 -15.70 -21.48
N VAL A 201 1.37 -14.87 -20.50
CA VAL A 201 0.70 -15.36 -19.27
C VAL A 201 -0.67 -15.99 -19.59
N LEU A 202 -1.47 -15.41 -20.49
CA LEU A 202 -2.74 -15.99 -20.94
C LEU A 202 -2.50 -17.34 -21.64
N ALA A 203 -1.52 -17.43 -22.52
CA ALA A 203 -1.20 -18.66 -23.26
C ALA A 203 -0.82 -19.82 -22.33
N VAL A 204 -0.07 -19.57 -21.24
CA VAL A 204 0.24 -20.58 -20.21
C VAL A 204 -1.04 -21.13 -19.55
N HIS A 205 -2.11 -20.36 -19.54
CA HIS A 205 -3.42 -20.75 -19.01
C HIS A 205 -4.37 -21.31 -20.09
N GLY A 206 -3.87 -21.56 -21.31
CA GLY A 206 -4.67 -22.09 -22.42
C GLY A 206 -5.63 -21.08 -23.05
N ILE A 207 -5.38 -19.79 -22.86
CA ILE A 207 -6.18 -18.69 -23.43
C ILE A 207 -5.38 -18.08 -24.56
N ALA A 208 -5.86 -18.21 -25.81
CA ALA A 208 -5.21 -17.68 -27.02
C ALA A 208 -5.69 -16.26 -27.35
#